data_77c72de2531d72848a5431b0001393d3
#
_entry.id   77c72de2531d72848a5431b0001393d3
#
_cell.length_a   1.000
_cell.length_b   1.000
_cell.length_c   1.000
_cell.angle_alpha   90.00
_cell.angle_beta   90.00
_cell.angle_gamma   90.00
#
_symmetry.space_group_name_H-M   'P 1'
#
loop_
_entity.id
_entity.type
_entity.pdbx_description
1 polymer ?
#
loop_
_entity_poly.entity_id
_entity_poly.type
_entity_poly.pdbx_seq_one_letter_code
_entity_poly.pdbx_strand_id
1 'polypeptide(L)'
;MKYGASLSLMQPLYTGGRIRESIRLAKHQQSMNVHQAELLHSSVCYQTDMQYWNAVARRELMNIATDYRNSVASLARTIRERVEAGLVDPQDLLMAEVKLNEAEYQVLQARNSFETGRMALNSLIGMPLESETEVQESIPVVLPSDSLSASDRSNRPELLMAHDQIKIAESQGKLTDSKYKPQLYVGIDGSYSS
;
A
#
# COMPACT_ATOMS: atom_id res chain seq x y z
N MET A 1 -12.83 17.76 62.95
CA MET A 1 -12.79 17.23 61.60
C MET A 1 -13.96 16.28 61.47
N LYS A 2 -14.85 16.51 60.51
CA LYS A 2 -15.98 15.60 60.26
C LYS A 2 -15.56 14.63 59.16
N TYR A 3 -15.69 13.36 59.42
CA TYR A 3 -15.38 12.29 58.44
C TYR A 3 -16.69 11.66 57.99
N GLY A 4 -16.87 11.53 56.69
CA GLY A 4 -18.01 10.85 56.07
C GLY A 4 -17.56 9.88 55.01
N ALA A 5 -18.12 8.68 55.00
CA ALA A 5 -17.95 7.69 53.89
C ALA A 5 -19.34 7.37 53.32
N SER A 6 -19.44 7.33 52.01
CA SER A 6 -20.66 6.91 51.31
C SER A 6 -20.34 5.82 50.32
N LEU A 7 -21.16 4.79 50.28
CA LEU A 7 -21.12 3.71 49.27
C LEU A 7 -22.47 3.68 48.59
N SER A 8 -22.42 3.83 47.24
CA SER A 8 -23.64 3.74 46.41
C SER A 8 -23.45 2.64 45.35
N LEU A 9 -24.38 1.74 45.23
CA LEU A 9 -24.46 0.72 44.20
C LEU A 9 -25.74 0.94 43.39
N MET A 10 -25.58 1.18 42.07
CA MET A 10 -26.72 1.36 41.16
C MET A 10 -26.64 0.32 40.04
N GLN A 11 -27.68 -0.49 39.93
CA GLN A 11 -27.81 -1.55 38.90
C GLN A 11 -28.94 -1.21 37.92
N PRO A 12 -28.66 -1.02 36.61
CA PRO A 12 -29.70 -0.88 35.62
C PRO A 12 -30.41 -2.23 35.39
N LEU A 13 -31.74 -2.27 35.59
CA LEU A 13 -32.59 -3.42 35.31
C LEU A 13 -33.11 -3.39 33.87
N TYR A 14 -33.49 -2.18 33.41
CA TYR A 14 -33.98 -1.94 32.06
C TYR A 14 -33.56 -0.57 31.57
N THR A 15 -32.97 -0.50 30.38
CA THR A 15 -32.43 0.74 29.77
C THR A 15 -33.05 1.06 28.42
N GLY A 16 -34.31 0.64 28.17
CA GLY A 16 -34.92 0.84 26.85
C GLY A 16 -34.26 0.13 25.69
N GLY A 17 -33.39 -0.86 25.95
CA GLY A 17 -32.58 -1.55 24.96
C GLY A 17 -31.20 -0.91 24.66
N ARG A 18 -30.87 0.21 25.33
CA ARG A 18 -29.64 0.99 25.08
C ARG A 18 -28.37 0.11 25.17
N ILE A 19 -28.22 -0.67 26.23
CA ILE A 19 -27.03 -1.51 26.43
C ILE A 19 -26.90 -2.55 25.31
N ARG A 20 -28.03 -3.18 24.93
CA ARG A 20 -28.05 -4.20 23.86
C ARG A 20 -27.65 -3.59 22.50
N GLU A 21 -28.20 -2.42 22.17
CA GLU A 21 -27.88 -1.74 20.90
C GLU A 21 -26.46 -1.17 20.90
N SER A 22 -25.93 -0.72 22.06
CA SER A 22 -24.52 -0.32 22.17
C SER A 22 -23.57 -1.49 21.90
N ILE A 23 -23.87 -2.67 22.43
CA ILE A 23 -23.08 -3.88 22.15
C ILE A 23 -23.16 -4.24 20.65
N ARG A 24 -24.36 -4.15 20.04
CA ARG A 24 -24.57 -4.42 18.64
C ARG A 24 -23.81 -3.44 17.76
N LEU A 25 -23.88 -2.16 18.09
CA LEU A 25 -23.10 -1.11 17.42
C LEU A 25 -21.61 -1.39 17.47
N ALA A 26 -21.07 -1.72 18.64
CA ALA A 26 -19.65 -2.06 18.80
C ALA A 26 -19.23 -3.29 17.96
N LYS A 27 -20.10 -4.31 17.87
CA LYS A 27 -19.86 -5.49 17.01
C LYS A 27 -19.84 -5.13 15.52
N HIS A 28 -20.72 -4.26 15.05
CA HIS A 28 -20.71 -3.82 13.66
C HIS A 28 -19.49 -2.95 13.34
N GLN A 29 -19.05 -2.10 14.30
CA GLN A 29 -17.80 -1.35 14.17
C GLN A 29 -16.58 -2.27 14.12
N GLN A 30 -16.56 -3.32 14.95
CA GLN A 30 -15.52 -4.34 14.90
C GLN A 30 -15.48 -5.05 13.53
N SER A 31 -16.64 -5.49 13.01
CA SER A 31 -16.75 -6.11 11.68
C SER A 31 -16.24 -5.18 10.58
N MET A 32 -16.66 -3.92 10.59
CA MET A 32 -16.19 -2.92 9.64
C MET A 32 -14.65 -2.74 9.69
N ASN A 33 -14.06 -2.71 10.89
CA ASN A 33 -12.61 -2.58 11.04
C ASN A 33 -11.85 -3.82 10.54
N VAL A 34 -12.42 -5.03 10.65
CA VAL A 34 -11.84 -6.25 10.07
C VAL A 34 -11.81 -6.14 8.54
N HIS A 35 -12.92 -5.76 7.91
CA HIS A 35 -12.94 -5.58 6.45
C HIS A 35 -12.05 -4.43 5.98
N GLN A 36 -11.90 -3.39 6.79
CA GLN A 36 -10.94 -2.32 6.52
C GLN A 36 -9.50 -2.82 6.55
N ALA A 37 -9.16 -3.70 7.50
CA ALA A 37 -7.83 -4.32 7.56
C ALA A 37 -7.57 -5.22 6.33
N GLU A 38 -8.57 -5.97 5.87
CA GLU A 38 -8.51 -6.78 4.64
C GLU A 38 -8.29 -5.91 3.40
N LEU A 39 -9.01 -4.78 3.29
CA LEU A 39 -8.85 -3.82 2.22
C LEU A 39 -7.43 -3.23 2.21
N LEU A 40 -6.94 -2.83 3.38
CA LEU A 40 -5.59 -2.28 3.52
C LEU A 40 -4.52 -3.31 3.15
N HIS A 41 -4.68 -4.56 3.60
CA HIS A 41 -3.79 -5.67 3.22
C HIS A 41 -3.74 -5.85 1.70
N SER A 42 -4.89 -5.91 1.05
CA SER A 42 -4.98 -6.05 -0.41
C SER A 42 -4.34 -4.86 -1.14
N SER A 43 -4.51 -3.64 -0.60
CA SER A 43 -3.89 -2.43 -1.15
C SER A 43 -2.36 -2.47 -1.04
N VAL A 44 -1.83 -2.91 0.11
CA VAL A 44 -0.38 -3.05 0.31
C VAL A 44 0.20 -4.12 -0.62
N CYS A 45 -0.46 -5.27 -0.75
CA CYS A 45 -0.03 -6.30 -1.71
C CYS A 45 0.02 -5.75 -3.15
N TYR A 46 -1.04 -5.08 -3.59
CA TYR A 46 -1.08 -4.48 -4.92
C TYR A 46 0.02 -3.43 -5.14
N GLN A 47 0.26 -2.56 -4.15
CA GLN A 47 1.33 -1.57 -4.24
C GLN A 47 2.72 -2.23 -4.29
N THR A 48 2.91 -3.31 -3.53
CA THR A 48 4.17 -4.07 -3.54
C THR A 48 4.41 -4.72 -4.90
N ASP A 49 3.39 -5.36 -5.48
CA ASP A 49 3.47 -5.94 -6.81
C ASP A 49 3.79 -4.88 -7.88
N MET A 50 3.13 -3.75 -7.82
CA MET A 50 3.38 -2.63 -8.74
C MET A 50 4.81 -2.11 -8.63
N GLN A 51 5.35 -1.93 -7.42
CA GLN A 51 6.72 -1.47 -7.22
C GLN A 51 7.76 -2.53 -7.61
N TYR A 52 7.46 -3.81 -7.37
CA TYR A 52 8.31 -4.90 -7.80
C TYR A 52 8.46 -4.91 -9.33
N TRP A 53 7.36 -4.91 -10.07
CA TRP A 53 7.40 -4.92 -11.53
C TRP A 53 7.99 -3.64 -12.12
N ASN A 54 7.80 -2.50 -11.45
CA ASN A 54 8.47 -1.25 -11.82
C ASN A 54 10.00 -1.35 -11.65
N ALA A 55 10.49 -1.97 -10.57
CA ALA A 55 11.92 -2.20 -10.36
C ALA A 55 12.48 -3.17 -11.41
N VAL A 56 11.75 -4.26 -11.75
CA VAL A 56 12.12 -5.19 -12.84
C VAL A 56 12.24 -4.46 -14.17
N ALA A 57 11.23 -3.66 -14.54
CA ALA A 57 11.24 -2.92 -15.80
C ALA A 57 12.42 -1.92 -15.88
N ARG A 58 12.73 -1.21 -14.80
CA ARG A 58 13.87 -0.29 -14.74
C ARG A 58 15.21 -0.99 -14.86
N ARG A 59 15.33 -2.22 -14.31
CA ARG A 59 16.52 -3.03 -14.48
C ARG A 59 16.70 -3.44 -15.93
N GLU A 60 15.63 -3.87 -16.60
CA GLU A 60 15.71 -4.22 -18.02
C GLU A 60 16.09 -3.02 -18.89
N LEU A 61 15.55 -1.82 -18.59
CA LEU A 61 15.97 -0.59 -19.27
C LEU A 61 17.44 -0.26 -19.05
N MET A 62 17.98 -0.53 -17.85
CA MET A 62 19.41 -0.36 -17.57
C MET A 62 20.26 -1.36 -18.39
N ASN A 63 19.84 -2.62 -18.52
CA ASN A 63 20.50 -3.63 -19.34
C ASN A 63 20.51 -3.19 -20.81
N ILE A 64 19.36 -2.79 -21.36
CA ILE A 64 19.23 -2.29 -22.74
C ILE A 64 20.14 -1.07 -22.98
N ALA A 65 20.17 -0.12 -22.06
CA ALA A 65 21.05 1.07 -22.16
C ALA A 65 22.53 0.65 -22.16
N THR A 66 22.90 -0.34 -21.35
CA THR A 66 24.26 -0.89 -21.29
C THR A 66 24.66 -1.56 -22.60
N ASP A 67 23.78 -2.38 -23.18
CA ASP A 67 24.01 -3.07 -24.44
C ASP A 67 24.10 -2.06 -25.61
N TYR A 68 23.24 -1.03 -25.60
CA TYR A 68 23.34 0.06 -26.56
C TYR A 68 24.68 0.80 -26.48
N ARG A 69 25.13 1.16 -25.27
CA ARG A 69 26.44 1.80 -25.04
C ARG A 69 27.58 0.91 -25.56
N ASN A 70 27.52 -0.41 -25.29
CA ASN A 70 28.54 -1.35 -25.77
C ASN A 70 28.59 -1.41 -27.30
N SER A 71 27.43 -1.38 -27.96
CA SER A 71 27.32 -1.34 -29.42
C SER A 71 27.91 -0.06 -30.01
N VAL A 72 27.59 1.10 -29.43
CA VAL A 72 28.12 2.40 -29.84
C VAL A 72 29.64 2.48 -29.60
N ALA A 73 30.12 1.93 -28.47
CA ALA A 73 31.57 1.87 -28.19
C ALA A 73 32.34 1.04 -29.20
N SER A 74 31.76 -0.10 -29.63
CA SER A 74 32.35 -0.93 -30.71
C SER A 74 32.41 -0.18 -32.04
N LEU A 75 31.33 0.56 -32.38
CA LEU A 75 31.30 1.38 -33.60
C LEU A 75 32.34 2.50 -33.55
N ALA A 76 32.45 3.21 -32.43
CA ALA A 76 33.42 4.29 -32.25
C ALA A 76 34.87 3.75 -32.39
N ARG A 77 35.15 2.56 -31.86
CA ARG A 77 36.44 1.88 -32.05
C ARG A 77 36.72 1.62 -33.54
N THR A 78 35.78 1.05 -34.25
CA THR A 78 35.94 0.75 -35.68
C THR A 78 36.16 2.05 -36.50
N ILE A 79 35.47 3.12 -36.21
CA ILE A 79 35.67 4.43 -36.86
C ILE A 79 37.07 4.99 -36.55
N ARG A 80 37.53 4.88 -35.31
CA ARG A 80 38.88 5.32 -34.90
C ARG A 80 39.98 4.59 -35.70
N GLU A 81 39.88 3.24 -35.79
CA GLU A 81 40.81 2.45 -36.56
C GLU A 81 40.84 2.82 -38.07
N ARG A 82 39.67 3.19 -38.63
CA ARG A 82 39.58 3.66 -40.02
C ARG A 82 40.13 5.06 -40.23
N VAL A 83 39.96 5.95 -39.27
CA VAL A 83 40.59 7.30 -39.33
C VAL A 83 42.10 7.17 -39.24
N GLU A 84 42.64 6.32 -38.34
CA GLU A 84 44.06 6.06 -38.21
C GLU A 84 44.65 5.46 -39.51
N ALA A 85 43.86 4.67 -40.25
CA ALA A 85 44.21 4.13 -41.55
C ALA A 85 44.06 5.15 -42.73
N GLY A 86 43.55 6.39 -42.44
CA GLY A 86 43.31 7.40 -43.46
C GLY A 86 42.10 7.14 -44.38
N LEU A 87 41.19 6.23 -43.97
CA LEU A 87 40.04 5.77 -44.76
C LEU A 87 38.76 6.61 -44.52
N VAL A 88 38.67 7.38 -43.42
CA VAL A 88 37.51 8.11 -43.00
C VAL A 88 37.97 9.45 -42.42
N ASP A 89 37.09 10.46 -42.48
CA ASP A 89 37.33 11.80 -41.96
C ASP A 89 37.41 11.82 -40.40
N PRO A 90 38.39 12.52 -39.82
CA PRO A 90 38.44 12.74 -38.35
C PRO A 90 37.14 13.31 -37.73
N GLN A 91 36.36 14.06 -38.49
CA GLN A 91 35.06 14.56 -38.07
C GLN A 91 34.08 13.44 -37.71
N ASP A 92 34.09 12.32 -38.44
CA ASP A 92 33.21 11.18 -38.16
C ASP A 92 33.58 10.51 -36.84
N LEU A 93 34.87 10.50 -36.45
CA LEU A 93 35.30 10.04 -35.12
C LEU A 93 34.71 10.93 -34.00
N LEU A 94 34.78 12.26 -34.15
CA LEU A 94 34.23 13.17 -33.16
C LEU A 94 32.74 12.98 -32.98
N MET A 95 32.00 12.75 -34.07
CA MET A 95 30.56 12.44 -34.02
C MET A 95 30.29 11.12 -33.30
N ALA A 96 31.09 10.09 -33.53
CA ALA A 96 30.96 8.81 -32.85
C ALA A 96 31.28 8.91 -31.35
N GLU A 97 32.26 9.71 -30.95
CA GLU A 97 32.61 9.97 -29.56
C GLU A 97 31.50 10.76 -28.84
N VAL A 98 30.87 11.73 -29.48
CA VAL A 98 29.69 12.43 -28.94
C VAL A 98 28.54 11.43 -28.69
N LYS A 99 28.29 10.53 -29.64
CA LYS A 99 27.26 9.48 -29.46
C LYS A 99 27.61 8.49 -28.35
N LEU A 100 28.87 8.17 -28.15
CA LEU A 100 29.30 7.33 -27.04
C LEU A 100 29.06 8.02 -25.68
N ASN A 101 29.42 9.29 -25.57
CA ASN A 101 29.19 10.07 -24.35
C ASN A 101 27.67 10.19 -24.04
N GLU A 102 26.83 10.37 -25.07
CA GLU A 102 25.38 10.36 -24.93
C GLU A 102 24.87 9.00 -24.42
N ALA A 103 25.38 7.89 -24.96
CA ALA A 103 25.01 6.55 -24.51
C ALA A 103 25.49 6.26 -23.07
N GLU A 104 26.67 6.73 -22.67
CA GLU A 104 27.16 6.64 -21.30
C GLU A 104 26.29 7.41 -20.32
N TYR A 105 25.83 8.59 -20.69
CA TYR A 105 24.87 9.36 -19.89
C TYR A 105 23.55 8.61 -19.73
N GLN A 106 23.05 7.98 -20.79
CA GLN A 106 21.82 7.16 -20.72
C GLN A 106 21.96 5.99 -19.75
N VAL A 107 23.11 5.30 -19.75
CA VAL A 107 23.40 4.22 -18.77
C VAL A 107 23.36 4.75 -17.35
N LEU A 108 24.01 5.89 -17.08
CA LEU A 108 24.00 6.49 -15.74
C LEU A 108 22.58 6.86 -15.29
N GLN A 109 21.79 7.45 -16.19
CA GLN A 109 20.40 7.81 -15.92
C GLN A 109 19.53 6.56 -15.64
N ALA A 110 19.69 5.51 -16.44
CA ALA A 110 18.95 4.24 -16.26
C ALA A 110 19.33 3.56 -14.94
N ARG A 111 20.64 3.56 -14.59
CA ARG A 111 21.14 3.04 -13.32
C ARG A 111 20.54 3.79 -12.13
N ASN A 112 20.57 5.11 -12.14
CA ASN A 112 19.99 5.93 -11.07
C ASN A 112 18.47 5.68 -10.95
N SER A 113 17.79 5.50 -12.08
CA SER A 113 16.37 5.16 -12.10
C SER A 113 16.10 3.79 -11.46
N PHE A 114 16.91 2.77 -11.76
CA PHE A 114 16.81 1.45 -11.15
C PHE A 114 17.05 1.51 -9.63
N GLU A 115 18.12 2.17 -9.19
CA GLU A 115 18.42 2.33 -7.76
C GLU A 115 17.27 3.00 -7.01
N THR A 116 16.69 4.06 -7.56
CA THR A 116 15.52 4.73 -6.98
C THR A 116 14.31 3.80 -6.91
N GLY A 117 14.08 2.98 -7.95
CA GLY A 117 13.00 1.97 -7.96
C GLY A 117 13.20 0.89 -6.90
N ARG A 118 14.44 0.41 -6.73
CA ARG A 118 14.81 -0.57 -5.71
C ARG A 118 14.62 -0.01 -4.30
N MET A 119 15.05 1.23 -4.05
CA MET A 119 14.82 1.90 -2.77
C MET A 119 13.33 2.05 -2.43
N ALA A 120 12.51 2.38 -3.43
CA ALA A 120 11.06 2.47 -3.24
C ALA A 120 10.43 1.11 -2.88
N LEU A 121 10.88 0.03 -3.52
CA LEU A 121 10.47 -1.34 -3.18
C LEU A 121 10.92 -1.69 -1.74
N ASN A 122 12.20 -1.44 -1.40
CA ASN A 122 12.74 -1.72 -0.08
C ASN A 122 11.98 -1.00 1.03
N SER A 123 11.63 0.27 0.81
CA SER A 123 10.81 1.04 1.75
C SER A 123 9.45 0.39 1.99
N LEU A 124 8.82 -0.16 0.95
CA LEU A 124 7.48 -0.74 1.04
C LEU A 124 7.48 -2.10 1.75
N ILE A 125 8.53 -2.91 1.54
CA ILE A 125 8.70 -4.22 2.21
C ILE A 125 9.37 -4.12 3.59
N GLY A 126 9.69 -2.90 4.06
CA GLY A 126 10.31 -2.66 5.36
C GLY A 126 11.80 -3.02 5.45
N MET A 127 12.48 -3.10 4.33
CA MET A 127 13.93 -3.31 4.27
C MET A 127 14.68 -1.97 4.33
N PRO A 128 15.96 -1.95 4.79
CA PRO A 128 16.80 -0.76 4.65
C PRO A 128 16.85 -0.29 3.20
N LEU A 129 16.80 1.02 2.95
CA LEU A 129 16.72 1.58 1.61
C LEU A 129 17.85 1.13 0.68
N GLU A 130 19.06 0.98 1.24
CA GLU A 130 20.28 0.62 0.51
C GLU A 130 20.46 -0.88 0.32
N SER A 131 19.54 -1.72 0.82
CA SER A 131 19.64 -3.17 0.68
C SER A 131 19.69 -3.58 -0.80
N GLU A 132 20.58 -4.50 -1.12
CA GLU A 132 20.67 -5.11 -2.44
C GLU A 132 19.59 -6.18 -2.63
N THR A 133 18.37 -5.71 -2.88
CA THR A 133 17.25 -6.60 -3.18
C THR A 133 17.33 -7.06 -4.62
N GLU A 134 17.47 -8.38 -4.83
CA GLU A 134 17.44 -8.98 -6.14
C GLU A 134 15.99 -9.07 -6.65
N VAL A 135 15.77 -8.65 -7.88
CA VAL A 135 14.49 -8.81 -8.58
C VAL A 135 14.65 -9.85 -9.68
N GLN A 136 13.64 -10.69 -9.90
CA GLN A 136 13.69 -11.75 -10.92
C GLN A 136 13.77 -11.19 -12.34
N GLU A 137 14.34 -11.99 -13.25
CA GLU A 137 14.78 -11.50 -14.55
C GLU A 137 13.72 -11.49 -15.64
N SER A 138 12.62 -12.22 -15.50
CA SER A 138 11.66 -12.34 -16.59
C SER A 138 10.32 -11.69 -16.26
N ILE A 139 9.85 -10.84 -17.16
CA ILE A 139 8.48 -10.35 -17.14
C ILE A 139 7.58 -11.47 -17.70
N PRO A 140 6.74 -12.13 -16.89
CA PRO A 140 5.87 -13.18 -17.41
C PRO A 140 4.81 -12.56 -18.32
N VAL A 141 4.58 -13.17 -19.47
CA VAL A 141 3.43 -12.85 -20.31
C VAL A 141 2.20 -13.47 -19.66
N VAL A 142 1.49 -12.69 -18.85
CA VAL A 142 0.23 -13.11 -18.25
C VAL A 142 -0.90 -12.78 -19.22
N LEU A 143 -1.49 -13.83 -19.82
CA LEU A 143 -2.73 -13.66 -20.58
C LEU A 143 -3.89 -13.44 -19.59
N PRO A 144 -4.73 -12.41 -19.77
CA PRO A 144 -5.86 -12.21 -18.91
C PRO A 144 -6.79 -13.43 -18.96
N SER A 145 -7.05 -14.02 -17.78
CA SER A 145 -8.03 -15.08 -17.66
C SER A 145 -9.44 -14.48 -17.67
N ASP A 146 -10.27 -14.88 -18.63
CA ASP A 146 -11.66 -14.40 -18.80
C ASP A 146 -12.63 -14.85 -17.68
N SER A 147 -12.15 -15.52 -16.65
CA SER A 147 -12.98 -16.17 -15.62
C SER A 147 -13.14 -15.37 -14.33
N LEU A 148 -13.26 -14.04 -14.38
CA LEU A 148 -13.70 -13.28 -13.22
C LEU A 148 -15.21 -13.52 -13.03
N SER A 149 -15.54 -14.51 -12.20
CA SER A 149 -16.91 -14.86 -11.83
C SER A 149 -17.62 -13.68 -11.15
N ALA A 150 -18.89 -13.46 -11.50
CA ALA A 150 -19.71 -12.42 -10.87
C ALA A 150 -19.89 -12.65 -9.34
N SER A 151 -19.68 -13.87 -8.85
CA SER A 151 -19.72 -14.23 -7.43
C SER A 151 -18.60 -13.61 -6.58
N ASP A 152 -17.46 -13.28 -7.19
CA ASP A 152 -16.35 -12.64 -6.47
C ASP A 152 -16.63 -11.18 -6.10
N ARG A 153 -17.60 -10.55 -6.75
CA ARG A 153 -17.92 -9.14 -6.50
C ARG A 153 -18.62 -8.91 -5.16
N SER A 154 -19.40 -9.89 -4.67
CA SER A 154 -20.15 -9.75 -3.40
C SER A 154 -19.25 -9.81 -2.16
N ASN A 155 -18.07 -10.40 -2.26
CA ASN A 155 -17.11 -10.57 -1.17
C ASN A 155 -16.05 -9.45 -1.12
N ARG A 156 -16.21 -8.39 -1.89
CA ARG A 156 -15.27 -7.27 -1.87
C ARG A 156 -15.34 -6.54 -0.53
N PRO A 157 -14.18 -6.31 0.13
CA PRO A 157 -14.14 -5.66 1.44
C PRO A 157 -14.87 -4.31 1.47
N GLU A 158 -14.81 -3.53 0.38
CA GLU A 158 -15.48 -2.23 0.28
C GLU A 158 -17.01 -2.36 0.38
N LEU A 159 -17.58 -3.39 -0.26
CA LEU A 159 -19.04 -3.64 -0.18
C LEU A 159 -19.44 -4.13 1.21
N LEU A 160 -18.63 -4.98 1.84
CA LEU A 160 -18.86 -5.46 3.19
C LEU A 160 -18.78 -4.32 4.21
N MET A 161 -17.80 -3.42 4.07
CA MET A 161 -17.69 -2.20 4.87
C MET A 161 -18.93 -1.29 4.71
N ALA A 162 -19.38 -1.06 3.49
CA ALA A 162 -20.57 -0.26 3.22
C ALA A 162 -21.83 -0.88 3.87
N HIS A 163 -21.96 -2.20 3.83
CA HIS A 163 -23.06 -2.92 4.50
C HIS A 163 -22.97 -2.80 6.04
N ASP A 164 -21.79 -2.93 6.62
CA ASP A 164 -21.61 -2.73 8.06
C ASP A 164 -21.89 -1.28 8.47
N GLN A 165 -21.55 -0.30 7.62
CA GLN A 165 -21.86 1.11 7.87
C GLN A 165 -23.37 1.37 7.94
N ILE A 166 -24.17 0.70 7.09
CA ILE A 166 -25.63 0.75 7.16
C ILE A 166 -26.11 0.19 8.51
N LYS A 167 -25.62 -0.98 8.95
CA LYS A 167 -25.98 -1.58 10.24
C LYS A 167 -25.57 -0.71 11.44
N ILE A 168 -24.44 -0.01 11.35
CA ILE A 168 -23.98 0.97 12.33
C ILE A 168 -25.02 2.11 12.43
N ALA A 169 -25.42 2.68 11.29
CA ALA A 169 -26.42 3.75 11.25
C ALA A 169 -27.79 3.31 11.81
N GLU A 170 -28.22 2.11 11.48
CA GLU A 170 -29.46 1.53 12.04
C GLU A 170 -29.38 1.35 13.56
N SER A 171 -28.24 0.87 14.08
CA SER A 171 -28.01 0.69 15.51
C SER A 171 -27.96 2.04 16.24
N GLN A 172 -27.38 3.08 15.63
CA GLN A 172 -27.39 4.46 16.15
C GLN A 172 -28.81 5.04 16.21
N GLY A 173 -29.63 4.80 15.19
CA GLY A 173 -31.05 5.16 15.21
C GLY A 173 -31.77 4.53 16.41
N LYS A 174 -31.62 3.21 16.61
CA LYS A 174 -32.21 2.49 17.74
C LYS A 174 -31.68 2.96 19.10
N LEU A 175 -30.41 3.38 19.19
CA LEU A 175 -29.84 3.98 20.38
C LEU A 175 -30.51 5.33 20.69
N THR A 176 -30.78 6.14 19.69
CA THR A 176 -31.51 7.40 19.85
C THR A 176 -32.94 7.15 20.32
N ASP A 177 -33.64 6.17 19.70
CA ASP A 177 -35.00 5.80 20.13
C ASP A 177 -35.05 5.28 21.56
N SER A 178 -33.99 4.64 22.05
CA SER A 178 -33.91 4.12 23.42
C SER A 178 -34.02 5.24 24.49
N LYS A 179 -33.63 6.46 24.14
CA LYS A 179 -33.71 7.63 25.05
C LYS A 179 -35.16 8.01 25.38
N TYR A 180 -36.11 7.70 24.51
CA TYR A 180 -37.54 7.97 24.69
C TYR A 180 -38.26 6.82 25.41
N LYS A 181 -37.58 5.70 25.73
CA LYS A 181 -38.14 4.55 26.44
C LYS A 181 -37.87 4.67 27.95
N PRO A 182 -38.77 4.15 28.81
CA PRO A 182 -38.56 4.16 30.25
C PRO A 182 -37.26 3.41 30.61
N GLN A 183 -36.61 3.89 31.70
CA GLN A 183 -35.41 3.27 32.26
C GLN A 183 -35.66 2.88 33.71
N LEU A 184 -35.28 1.68 34.11
CA LEU A 184 -35.48 1.19 35.47
C LEU A 184 -34.12 0.85 36.09
N TYR A 185 -33.88 1.43 37.26
CA TYR A 185 -32.68 1.24 38.07
C TYR A 185 -33.05 0.80 39.48
N VAL A 186 -32.23 -0.04 40.07
CA VAL A 186 -32.26 -0.35 41.50
C VAL A 186 -30.96 0.14 42.12
N GLY A 187 -31.08 0.92 43.17
CA GLY A 187 -29.93 1.48 43.91
C GLY A 187 -30.03 1.15 45.39
N ILE A 188 -28.86 0.92 45.99
CA ILE A 188 -28.66 0.83 47.45
C ILE A 188 -27.63 1.86 47.82
N ASP A 189 -28.01 2.82 48.68
CA ASP A 189 -27.11 3.86 49.18
C ASP A 189 -26.91 3.67 50.69
N GLY A 190 -25.68 3.63 51.12
CA GLY A 190 -25.28 3.61 52.52
C GLY A 190 -24.35 4.79 52.79
N SER A 191 -24.70 5.64 53.81
CA SER A 191 -23.83 6.73 54.23
C SER A 191 -23.60 6.67 55.73
N TYR A 192 -22.33 6.89 56.13
CA TYR A 192 -21.94 7.08 57.50
C TYR A 192 -21.32 8.46 57.68
N SER A 193 -21.79 9.22 58.68
CA SER A 193 -21.22 10.51 59.08
C SER A 193 -21.02 10.56 60.60
N SER A 194 -19.84 10.95 61.00
CA SER A 194 -19.48 11.18 62.42
C SER A 194 -18.97 12.62 62.59
#